data_b1da0eee04ae200d9b5f9d1b5c7fa5fb
#
_entry.id   b1da0eee04ae200d9b5f9d1b5c7fa5fb
#
_cell.length_a   1.000
_cell.length_b   1.000
_cell.length_c   1.000
_cell.angle_alpha   90.00
_cell.angle_beta   90.00
_cell.angle_gamma   90.00
#
_symmetry.space_group_name_H-M   'P 1'
#
loop_
_entity.id
_entity.type
_entity.pdbx_description
1 polymer ?
#
loop_
_entity_poly.entity_id
_entity_poly.type
_entity_poly.pdbx_seq_one_letter_code
_entity_poly.pdbx_strand_id
1 'polypeptide(L)'
;MSKKLIKSGLIVSTMTLLSRVLGLVRDVVIARLMGAEAAADVFFFANKIPNFLRRLFAEGAFAQAFIPVLTEVHAEQDEQKLKQFVAHVSGTLGAIVFVTALIGVIISPMITAMFGAGWFIDYLNDKPDGAKFELASAMLKITFPYIAFISLTGLSGAILNTLNKFAVAAFTPVLLNICIIACAYLLAPAMSEPAFALAWGVFIGGIVQLGFQLPFLFRAGLLVKPKWGWRDPGVVKVRTLMIPALFGVSVGQINLLLDTFIASFLVTGSISWLYYSDRLLEFPLGLFGIAIATVILPTLSRNHVGKDELGFSGNMDWAVRMVSLLGIPAAAGLGFLAEPILSVIFQRGAFTAETARMASYSLMAYAFGLLSFMLVKVLAPGYYSRQDTKTPVKIGIWCMAANMLFNLIFAIPYGYIGLAIATSLSATLNAALLYIGLSRQKVYVVSRLTLGFVARVMFSTCAMVAAILWMQQGVDFTGLVLRDKIVSLTLTILLAVAVFGGCLFSFGIRVRHFKSKAF
;
A
#
# COMPACT_ATOMS: atom_id res chain seq x y z
N MET A 1 27.80 11.84 -1.36
CA MET A 1 27.04 11.13 -0.27
C MET A 1 28.01 10.33 0.59
N SER A 2 27.90 10.40 1.91
CA SER A 2 28.80 9.65 2.81
C SER A 2 28.54 8.13 2.62
N LYS A 3 29.62 7.31 2.61
CA LYS A 3 29.55 5.83 2.53
C LYS A 3 28.58 5.23 3.56
N LYS A 4 28.43 5.89 4.71
CA LYS A 4 27.51 5.50 5.79
C LYS A 4 26.03 5.64 5.38
N LEU A 5 25.69 6.70 4.64
CA LEU A 5 24.32 6.95 4.16
C LEU A 5 23.91 5.95 3.09
N ILE A 6 24.83 5.62 2.16
CA ILE A 6 24.59 4.58 1.13
C ILE A 6 24.38 3.22 1.77
N LYS A 7 25.22 2.86 2.78
CA LYS A 7 25.07 1.59 3.50
C LYS A 7 23.73 1.49 4.23
N SER A 8 23.31 2.56 4.91
CA SER A 8 22.00 2.59 5.59
C SER A 8 20.84 2.47 4.60
N GLY A 9 20.92 3.17 3.48
CA GLY A 9 19.91 3.06 2.41
C GLY A 9 19.80 1.64 1.84
N LEU A 10 20.93 0.98 1.59
CA LEU A 10 20.96 -0.40 1.10
C LEU A 10 20.35 -1.38 2.11
N ILE A 11 20.65 -1.24 3.40
CA ILE A 11 20.08 -2.06 4.48
C ILE A 11 18.56 -1.89 4.52
N VAL A 12 18.05 -0.66 4.52
CA VAL A 12 16.62 -0.38 4.53
C VAL A 12 15.93 -0.99 3.30
N SER A 13 16.52 -0.81 2.11
CA SER A 13 15.97 -1.37 0.87
C SER A 13 15.93 -2.90 0.90
N THR A 14 16.98 -3.55 1.40
CA THR A 14 17.02 -5.02 1.54
C THR A 14 15.96 -5.51 2.53
N MET A 15 15.81 -4.87 3.69
CA MET A 15 14.78 -5.23 4.67
C MET A 15 13.37 -5.00 4.14
N THR A 16 13.16 -3.93 3.39
CA THR A 16 11.88 -3.66 2.72
C THR A 16 11.56 -4.73 1.68
N LEU A 17 12.54 -5.13 0.87
CA LEU A 17 12.36 -6.21 -0.11
C LEU A 17 12.02 -7.53 0.58
N LEU A 18 12.76 -7.88 1.63
CA LEU A 18 12.49 -9.08 2.44
C LEU A 18 11.07 -9.07 3.01
N SER A 19 10.64 -7.93 3.56
CA SER A 19 9.27 -7.75 4.07
C SER A 19 8.21 -7.94 2.98
N ARG A 20 8.45 -7.43 1.76
CA ARG A 20 7.52 -7.61 0.62
C ARG A 20 7.44 -9.05 0.17
N VAL A 21 8.58 -9.74 0.06
CA VAL A 21 8.61 -11.17 -0.30
C VAL A 21 7.89 -12.01 0.75
N LEU A 22 8.18 -11.81 2.03
CA LEU A 22 7.46 -12.51 3.11
C LEU A 22 5.98 -12.13 3.19
N GLY A 23 5.62 -10.89 2.85
CA GLY A 23 4.23 -10.49 2.69
C GLY A 23 3.51 -11.29 1.60
N LEU A 24 4.16 -11.54 0.45
CA LEU A 24 3.61 -12.39 -0.60
C LEU A 24 3.49 -13.85 -0.15
N VAL A 25 4.52 -14.38 0.53
CA VAL A 25 4.47 -15.75 1.09
C VAL A 25 3.31 -15.88 2.08
N ARG A 26 3.12 -14.92 2.97
CA ARG A 26 1.96 -14.86 3.87
C ARG A 26 0.64 -14.91 3.09
N ASP A 27 0.51 -14.10 2.03
CA ASP A 27 -0.72 -14.01 1.25
C ASP A 27 -0.99 -15.34 0.50
N VAL A 28 0.06 -16.05 0.04
CA VAL A 28 -0.06 -17.41 -0.51
C VAL A 28 -0.51 -18.42 0.56
N VAL A 29 -0.01 -18.30 1.78
CA VAL A 29 -0.44 -19.17 2.90
C VAL A 29 -1.89 -18.93 3.25
N ILE A 30 -2.32 -17.66 3.33
CA ILE A 30 -3.72 -17.28 3.57
C ILE A 30 -4.62 -17.82 2.46
N ALA A 31 -4.24 -17.62 1.20
CA ALA A 31 -4.97 -18.11 0.04
C ALA A 31 -5.13 -19.64 0.06
N ARG A 32 -4.05 -20.36 0.38
CA ARG A 32 -4.08 -21.82 0.49
C ARG A 32 -5.00 -22.31 1.61
N LEU A 33 -5.06 -21.58 2.73
CA LEU A 33 -5.82 -21.95 3.93
C LEU A 33 -7.30 -21.68 3.78
N MET A 34 -7.67 -20.52 3.24
CA MET A 34 -9.04 -19.99 3.25
C MET A 34 -9.62 -19.65 1.87
N GLY A 35 -8.80 -19.63 0.80
CA GLY A 35 -9.27 -19.22 -0.53
C GLY A 35 -9.84 -17.81 -0.57
N ALA A 36 -11.05 -17.68 -1.09
CA ALA A 36 -11.86 -16.45 -1.08
C ALA A 36 -13.28 -16.75 -0.55
N GLU A 37 -13.37 -17.56 0.48
CA GLU A 37 -14.60 -17.88 1.17
C GLU A 37 -14.96 -16.84 2.24
N ALA A 38 -16.09 -17.03 2.93
CA ALA A 38 -16.57 -16.13 3.97
C ALA A 38 -15.50 -15.80 5.04
N ALA A 39 -14.75 -16.82 5.48
CA ALA A 39 -13.69 -16.67 6.47
C ALA A 39 -12.54 -15.75 6.00
N ALA A 40 -12.18 -15.80 4.71
CA ALA A 40 -11.17 -14.94 4.12
C ALA A 40 -11.66 -13.48 4.04
N ASP A 41 -12.90 -13.27 3.55
CA ASP A 41 -13.51 -11.93 3.52
C ASP A 41 -13.53 -11.28 4.89
N VAL A 42 -13.95 -12.04 5.90
CA VAL A 42 -14.03 -11.58 7.28
C VAL A 42 -12.63 -11.27 7.85
N PHE A 43 -11.63 -12.09 7.58
CA PHE A 43 -10.26 -11.82 8.01
C PHE A 43 -9.70 -10.54 7.38
N PHE A 44 -9.85 -10.37 6.07
CA PHE A 44 -9.38 -9.16 5.40
C PHE A 44 -10.11 -7.92 5.89
N PHE A 45 -11.42 -8.02 6.13
CA PHE A 45 -12.20 -6.96 6.76
C PHE A 45 -11.66 -6.61 8.16
N ALA A 46 -11.55 -7.60 9.05
CA ALA A 46 -11.10 -7.40 10.42
C ALA A 46 -9.66 -6.85 10.50
N ASN A 47 -8.81 -7.16 9.52
CA ASN A 47 -7.44 -6.66 9.45
C ASN A 47 -7.36 -5.24 8.84
N LYS A 48 -8.32 -4.84 7.98
CA LYS A 48 -8.34 -3.49 7.37
C LYS A 48 -8.47 -2.38 8.40
N ILE A 49 -9.32 -2.56 9.40
CA ILE A 49 -9.62 -1.52 10.41
C ILE A 49 -8.40 -1.19 11.28
N PRO A 50 -7.72 -2.15 11.93
CA PRO A 50 -6.47 -1.87 12.63
C PRO A 50 -5.38 -1.30 11.73
N ASN A 51 -5.27 -1.76 10.48
CA ASN A 51 -4.32 -1.21 9.51
C ASN A 51 -4.63 0.24 9.11
N PHE A 52 -5.89 0.59 8.96
CA PHE A 52 -6.32 1.98 8.76
C PHE A 52 -5.83 2.87 9.91
N LEU A 53 -6.11 2.47 11.14
CA LEU A 53 -5.70 3.22 12.31
C LEU A 53 -4.17 3.27 12.47
N ARG A 54 -3.48 2.18 12.13
CA ARG A 54 -2.01 2.14 12.09
C ARG A 54 -1.42 3.17 11.11
N ARG A 55 -1.95 3.23 9.88
CA ARG A 55 -1.51 4.21 8.88
C ARG A 55 -1.80 5.64 9.31
N LEU A 56 -2.91 5.84 10.02
CA LEU A 56 -3.30 7.15 10.53
C LEU A 56 -2.40 7.60 11.69
N PHE A 57 -2.22 6.76 12.70
CA PHE A 57 -1.55 7.12 13.95
C PHE A 57 -0.05 6.78 13.95
N ALA A 58 0.36 5.59 13.52
CA ALA A 58 1.74 5.15 13.71
C ALA A 58 2.70 5.60 12.59
N GLU A 59 2.27 5.54 11.33
CA GLU A 59 3.16 5.80 10.18
C GLU A 59 2.92 7.17 9.53
N GLY A 60 1.72 7.72 9.66
CA GLY A 60 1.32 8.95 9.00
C GLY A 60 1.52 10.20 9.87
N ALA A 61 0.43 10.66 10.47
CA ALA A 61 0.39 11.94 11.17
C ALA A 61 1.29 11.99 12.42
N PHE A 62 1.36 10.89 13.19
CA PHE A 62 2.20 10.85 14.38
C PHE A 62 3.69 10.97 14.04
N ALA A 63 4.19 10.19 13.09
CA ALA A 63 5.59 10.25 12.70
C ALA A 63 5.97 11.64 12.15
N GLN A 64 5.10 12.25 11.34
CA GLN A 64 5.31 13.60 10.80
C GLN A 64 5.38 14.68 11.89
N ALA A 65 4.62 14.51 12.97
CA ALA A 65 4.60 15.44 14.10
C ALA A 65 5.73 15.17 15.11
N PHE A 66 6.00 13.90 15.40
CA PHE A 66 6.91 13.47 16.46
C PHE A 66 8.39 13.63 16.09
N ILE A 67 8.77 13.21 14.87
CA ILE A 67 10.19 13.19 14.45
C ILE A 67 10.84 14.58 14.50
N PRO A 68 10.22 15.66 14.00
CA PRO A 68 10.80 17.01 14.11
C PRO A 68 11.01 17.46 15.55
N VAL A 69 10.02 17.23 16.44
CA VAL A 69 10.12 17.62 17.85
C VAL A 69 11.18 16.79 18.57
N LEU A 70 11.24 15.48 18.32
CA LEU A 70 12.28 14.61 18.86
C LEU A 70 13.68 15.06 18.42
N THR A 71 13.83 15.42 17.14
CA THR A 71 15.12 15.87 16.59
C THR A 71 15.56 17.20 17.25
N GLU A 72 14.62 18.11 17.47
CA GLU A 72 14.87 19.38 18.17
C GLU A 72 15.33 19.13 19.61
N VAL A 73 14.60 18.32 20.38
CA VAL A 73 14.96 17.97 21.77
C VAL A 73 16.31 17.22 21.82
N HIS A 74 16.56 16.34 20.85
CA HIS A 74 17.83 15.63 20.77
C HIS A 74 19.03 16.55 20.44
N ALA A 75 18.80 17.60 19.65
CA ALA A 75 19.82 18.58 19.29
C ALA A 75 20.27 19.48 20.47
N GLU A 76 19.43 19.61 21.51
CA GLU A 76 19.80 20.33 22.74
C GLU A 76 20.89 19.63 23.56
N GLN A 77 21.22 18.37 23.25
CA GLN A 77 22.23 17.53 23.93
C GLN A 77 21.97 17.33 25.43
N ASP A 78 20.73 17.56 25.88
CA ASP A 78 20.28 17.32 27.26
C ASP A 78 19.64 15.95 27.36
N GLU A 79 20.37 14.98 27.86
CA GLU A 79 19.93 13.59 27.98
C GLU A 79 18.72 13.44 28.93
N GLN A 80 18.63 14.26 29.96
CA GLN A 80 17.51 14.23 30.91
C GLN A 80 16.22 14.73 30.26
N LYS A 81 16.29 15.85 29.53
CA LYS A 81 15.16 16.38 28.77
C LYS A 81 14.67 15.39 27.72
N LEU A 82 15.60 14.76 27.00
CA LEU A 82 15.26 13.74 26.00
C LEU A 82 14.54 12.55 26.63
N LYS A 83 15.06 12.02 27.75
CA LYS A 83 14.42 10.93 28.51
C LYS A 83 13.05 11.33 29.05
N GLN A 84 12.91 12.54 29.58
CA GLN A 84 11.64 13.07 30.06
C GLN A 84 10.63 13.22 28.93
N PHE A 85 11.04 13.78 27.80
CA PHE A 85 10.19 13.91 26.61
C PHE A 85 9.70 12.55 26.11
N VAL A 86 10.60 11.57 25.95
CA VAL A 86 10.25 10.21 25.55
C VAL A 86 9.31 9.55 26.56
N ALA A 87 9.54 9.75 27.88
CA ALA A 87 8.66 9.22 28.93
C ALA A 87 7.24 9.82 28.83
N HIS A 88 7.10 11.12 28.61
CA HIS A 88 5.81 11.80 28.52
C HIS A 88 5.07 11.45 27.23
N VAL A 89 5.78 11.40 26.08
CA VAL A 89 5.16 11.01 24.81
C VAL A 89 4.73 9.54 24.83
N SER A 90 5.61 8.63 25.29
CA SER A 90 5.30 7.19 25.34
C SER A 90 4.16 6.89 26.31
N GLY A 91 4.11 7.56 27.47
CA GLY A 91 3.04 7.39 28.45
C GLY A 91 1.70 7.96 27.95
N THR A 92 1.72 9.14 27.35
CA THR A 92 0.51 9.77 26.82
C THR A 92 -0.04 9.01 25.61
N LEU A 93 0.82 8.70 24.62
CA LEU A 93 0.44 7.90 23.47
C LEU A 93 -0.02 6.51 23.90
N GLY A 94 0.75 5.83 24.75
CA GLY A 94 0.43 4.50 25.26
C GLY A 94 -0.93 4.44 25.93
N ALA A 95 -1.24 5.42 26.80
CA ALA A 95 -2.56 5.49 27.46
C ALA A 95 -3.69 5.71 26.43
N ILE A 96 -3.52 6.64 25.48
CA ILE A 96 -4.54 6.91 24.46
C ILE A 96 -4.80 5.69 23.58
N VAL A 97 -3.73 5.04 23.04
CA VAL A 97 -3.92 3.89 22.15
C VAL A 97 -4.43 2.66 22.90
N PHE A 98 -4.06 2.51 24.19
CA PHE A 98 -4.59 1.44 25.03
C PHE A 98 -6.09 1.62 25.28
N VAL A 99 -6.53 2.83 25.66
CA VAL A 99 -7.95 3.15 25.82
C VAL A 99 -8.70 2.99 24.50
N THR A 100 -8.12 3.46 23.39
CA THR A 100 -8.70 3.27 22.05
C THR A 100 -8.84 1.78 21.70
N ALA A 101 -7.83 0.97 22.00
CA ALA A 101 -7.87 -0.47 21.78
C ALA A 101 -8.99 -1.12 22.63
N LEU A 102 -9.09 -0.78 23.92
CA LEU A 102 -10.12 -1.29 24.81
C LEU A 102 -11.53 -0.92 24.34
N ILE A 103 -11.73 0.35 23.99
CA ILE A 103 -13.00 0.82 23.43
C ILE A 103 -13.30 0.05 22.15
N GLY A 104 -12.34 -0.08 21.22
CA GLY A 104 -12.53 -0.78 19.96
C GLY A 104 -12.89 -2.27 20.13
N VAL A 105 -12.33 -2.94 21.13
CA VAL A 105 -12.72 -4.32 21.49
C VAL A 105 -14.18 -4.37 21.96
N ILE A 106 -14.59 -3.44 22.83
CA ILE A 106 -15.97 -3.39 23.37
C ILE A 106 -16.97 -3.06 22.27
N ILE A 107 -16.70 -2.07 21.43
CA ILE A 107 -17.60 -1.62 20.38
C ILE A 107 -17.37 -2.35 19.03
N SER A 108 -16.60 -3.45 19.01
CA SER A 108 -16.31 -4.19 17.77
C SER A 108 -17.57 -4.60 16.99
N PRO A 109 -18.70 -5.03 17.59
CA PRO A 109 -19.92 -5.28 16.84
C PRO A 109 -20.48 -4.02 16.17
N MET A 110 -20.41 -2.87 16.83
CA MET A 110 -20.86 -1.59 16.27
C MET A 110 -19.97 -1.15 15.09
N ILE A 111 -18.65 -1.33 15.22
CA ILE A 111 -17.69 -1.05 14.12
C ILE A 111 -17.98 -1.98 12.94
N THR A 112 -18.22 -3.27 13.21
CA THR A 112 -18.59 -4.24 12.17
C THR A 112 -19.91 -3.89 11.52
N ALA A 113 -20.94 -3.48 12.29
CA ALA A 113 -22.21 -3.03 11.74
C ALA A 113 -22.07 -1.78 10.86
N MET A 114 -21.15 -0.87 11.20
CA MET A 114 -20.93 0.34 10.44
C MET A 114 -20.21 0.10 9.12
N PHE A 115 -19.15 -0.72 9.10
CA PHE A 115 -18.32 -0.95 7.90
C PHE A 115 -18.67 -2.23 7.15
N GLY A 116 -19.32 -3.19 7.78
CA GLY A 116 -19.88 -4.42 7.23
C GLY A 116 -21.40 -4.40 7.25
N ALA A 117 -22.02 -3.28 6.90
CA ALA A 117 -23.46 -3.06 7.04
C ALA A 117 -24.31 -4.08 6.24
N GLY A 118 -23.82 -4.56 5.09
CA GLY A 118 -24.48 -5.62 4.34
C GLY A 118 -24.63 -6.88 5.19
N TRP A 119 -23.55 -7.34 5.84
CA TRP A 119 -23.56 -8.51 6.72
C TRP A 119 -24.41 -8.29 7.98
N PHE A 120 -24.45 -7.06 8.50
CA PHE A 120 -25.29 -6.72 9.64
C PHE A 120 -26.79 -6.76 9.29
N ILE A 121 -27.18 -6.26 8.12
CA ILE A 121 -28.55 -6.33 7.61
C ILE A 121 -28.95 -7.80 7.37
N ASP A 122 -28.06 -8.62 6.82
CA ASP A 122 -28.30 -10.05 6.62
C ASP A 122 -28.42 -10.80 7.95
N TYR A 123 -27.64 -10.40 8.98
CA TYR A 123 -27.75 -10.91 10.35
C TYR A 123 -29.12 -10.59 10.97
N LEU A 124 -29.62 -9.36 10.82
CA LEU A 124 -30.93 -8.96 11.33
C LEU A 124 -32.10 -9.65 10.63
N ASN A 125 -31.88 -10.14 9.40
CA ASN A 125 -32.89 -10.83 8.60
C ASN A 125 -32.70 -12.36 8.58
N ASP A 126 -31.89 -12.91 9.49
CA ASP A 126 -31.59 -14.35 9.62
C ASP A 126 -31.12 -15.01 8.30
N LYS A 127 -30.41 -14.26 7.46
CA LYS A 127 -29.83 -14.79 6.23
C LYS A 127 -28.50 -15.49 6.49
N PRO A 128 -28.10 -16.49 5.65
CA PRO A 128 -26.84 -17.24 5.84
C PRO A 128 -25.59 -16.35 5.93
N ASP A 129 -25.51 -15.27 5.14
CA ASP A 129 -24.38 -14.33 5.14
C ASP A 129 -24.29 -13.49 6.43
N GLY A 130 -25.34 -13.47 7.26
CA GLY A 130 -25.34 -12.83 8.57
C GLY A 130 -24.31 -13.43 9.54
N ALA A 131 -23.94 -14.69 9.40
CA ALA A 131 -22.88 -15.33 10.20
C ALA A 131 -21.52 -14.61 10.06
N LYS A 132 -21.26 -13.93 8.92
CA LYS A 132 -20.05 -13.12 8.73
C LYS A 132 -19.97 -11.94 9.70
N PHE A 133 -21.10 -11.36 10.09
CA PHE A 133 -21.15 -10.27 11.06
C PHE A 133 -20.63 -10.71 12.43
N GLU A 134 -21.08 -11.87 12.92
CA GLU A 134 -20.63 -12.41 14.21
C GLU A 134 -19.15 -12.77 14.16
N LEU A 135 -18.73 -13.48 13.11
CA LEU A 135 -17.34 -13.87 12.89
C LEU A 135 -16.42 -12.63 12.79
N ALA A 136 -16.82 -11.61 12.03
CA ALA A 136 -16.08 -10.37 11.88
C ALA A 136 -15.96 -9.60 13.20
N SER A 137 -17.03 -9.52 13.96
CA SER A 137 -17.04 -8.89 15.28
C SER A 137 -16.12 -9.60 16.26
N ALA A 138 -16.12 -10.93 16.25
CA ALA A 138 -15.23 -11.74 17.10
C ALA A 138 -13.77 -11.60 16.68
N MET A 139 -13.47 -11.65 15.37
CA MET A 139 -12.11 -11.46 14.88
C MET A 139 -11.59 -10.05 15.13
N LEU A 140 -12.44 -9.03 14.99
CA LEU A 140 -12.06 -7.66 15.27
C LEU A 140 -11.68 -7.45 16.74
N LYS A 141 -12.35 -8.15 17.69
CA LYS A 141 -11.94 -8.14 19.11
C LYS A 141 -10.50 -8.61 19.32
N ILE A 142 -10.06 -9.62 18.54
CA ILE A 142 -8.70 -10.17 18.63
C ILE A 142 -7.69 -9.25 17.93
N THR A 143 -8.04 -8.71 16.77
CA THR A 143 -7.10 -7.91 15.98
C THR A 143 -7.01 -6.46 16.43
N PHE A 144 -8.05 -5.90 17.07
CA PHE A 144 -8.08 -4.48 17.45
C PHE A 144 -6.98 -4.07 18.43
N PRO A 145 -6.59 -4.87 19.45
CA PRO A 145 -5.48 -4.53 20.34
C PRO A 145 -4.14 -4.36 19.65
N TYR A 146 -3.97 -4.89 18.42
CA TYR A 146 -2.78 -4.68 17.60
C TYR A 146 -2.45 -3.20 17.43
N ILE A 147 -3.44 -2.30 17.43
CA ILE A 147 -3.24 -0.86 17.28
C ILE A 147 -2.35 -0.28 18.39
N ALA A 148 -2.49 -0.75 19.62
CA ALA A 148 -1.67 -0.30 20.75
C ALA A 148 -0.20 -0.70 20.55
N PHE A 149 0.04 -1.96 20.20
CA PHE A 149 1.40 -2.46 19.97
C PHE A 149 2.08 -1.79 18.77
N ILE A 150 1.37 -1.66 17.65
CA ILE A 150 1.97 -1.09 16.44
C ILE A 150 2.21 0.42 16.55
N SER A 151 1.38 1.15 17.30
CA SER A 151 1.60 2.57 17.57
C SER A 151 2.84 2.80 18.43
N LEU A 152 3.03 2.00 19.48
CA LEU A 152 4.24 2.03 20.29
C LEU A 152 5.47 1.55 19.52
N THR A 153 5.31 0.59 18.63
CA THR A 153 6.35 0.16 17.69
C THR A 153 6.75 1.29 16.74
N GLY A 154 5.78 2.04 16.23
CA GLY A 154 6.02 3.23 15.41
C GLY A 154 6.79 4.33 16.16
N LEU A 155 6.42 4.62 17.41
CA LEU A 155 7.15 5.52 18.30
C LEU A 155 8.59 5.05 18.50
N SER A 156 8.78 3.78 18.86
CA SER A 156 10.08 3.16 19.09
C SER A 156 10.95 3.21 17.83
N GLY A 157 10.36 2.90 16.68
CA GLY A 157 11.02 2.98 15.37
C GLY A 157 11.46 4.41 15.01
N ALA A 158 10.62 5.41 15.30
CA ALA A 158 10.96 6.81 15.08
C ALA A 158 12.17 7.25 15.96
N ILE A 159 12.19 6.85 17.24
CA ILE A 159 13.33 7.09 18.14
C ILE A 159 14.60 6.43 17.60
N LEU A 160 14.53 5.14 17.22
CA LEU A 160 15.67 4.40 16.69
C LEU A 160 16.18 4.97 15.37
N ASN A 161 15.31 5.46 14.51
CA ASN A 161 15.67 6.13 13.25
C ASN A 161 16.43 7.45 13.51
N THR A 162 15.97 8.26 14.48
CA THR A 162 16.67 9.49 14.88
C THR A 162 18.08 9.18 15.41
N LEU A 163 18.27 8.01 16.02
CA LEU A 163 19.58 7.52 16.47
C LEU A 163 20.38 6.78 15.37
N ASN A 164 19.97 6.88 14.11
CA ASN A 164 20.57 6.20 12.95
C ASN A 164 20.55 4.66 13.00
N LYS A 165 19.64 4.06 13.78
CA LYS A 165 19.44 2.60 13.86
C LYS A 165 18.32 2.13 12.92
N PHE A 166 18.39 2.51 11.65
CA PHE A 166 17.33 2.29 10.63
C PHE A 166 17.01 0.81 10.39
N ALA A 167 17.98 -0.09 10.54
CA ALA A 167 17.79 -1.53 10.27
C ALA A 167 16.73 -2.16 11.17
N VAL A 168 16.65 -1.73 12.44
CA VAL A 168 15.71 -2.28 13.43
C VAL A 168 14.27 -1.95 13.03
N ALA A 169 14.00 -0.69 12.73
CA ALA A 169 12.67 -0.25 12.30
C ALA A 169 12.27 -0.89 10.96
N ALA A 170 13.21 -0.98 10.01
CA ALA A 170 12.95 -1.58 8.69
C ALA A 170 12.70 -3.10 8.72
N PHE A 171 13.27 -3.82 9.70
CA PHE A 171 13.05 -5.26 9.87
C PHE A 171 11.73 -5.60 10.54
N THR A 172 11.18 -4.70 11.35
CA THR A 172 9.99 -4.94 12.17
C THR A 172 8.77 -5.49 11.39
N PRO A 173 8.43 -5.03 10.17
CA PRO A 173 7.30 -5.59 9.42
C PRO A 173 7.48 -7.06 9.01
N VAL A 174 8.74 -7.55 8.92
CA VAL A 174 9.06 -8.95 8.65
C VAL A 174 8.49 -9.86 9.73
N LEU A 175 8.56 -9.44 10.98
CA LEU A 175 8.10 -10.21 12.14
C LEU A 175 6.59 -10.45 12.13
N LEU A 176 5.80 -9.45 11.72
CA LEU A 176 4.36 -9.63 11.57
C LEU A 176 4.03 -10.74 10.57
N ASN A 177 4.69 -10.74 9.42
CA ASN A 177 4.47 -11.75 8.40
C ASN A 177 4.85 -13.15 8.91
N ILE A 178 5.98 -13.27 9.63
CA ILE A 178 6.41 -14.53 10.25
C ILE A 178 5.38 -15.02 11.27
N CYS A 179 4.87 -14.15 12.14
CA CYS A 179 3.87 -14.51 13.16
C CYS A 179 2.56 -15.01 12.53
N ILE A 180 2.06 -14.31 11.49
CA ILE A 180 0.84 -14.74 10.79
C ILE A 180 1.05 -16.10 10.11
N ILE A 181 2.19 -16.30 9.42
CA ILE A 181 2.53 -17.57 8.78
C ILE A 181 2.63 -18.69 9.85
N ALA A 182 3.35 -18.43 10.94
CA ALA A 182 3.50 -19.40 12.03
C ALA A 182 2.16 -19.80 12.63
N CYS A 183 1.28 -18.83 12.93
CA CYS A 183 -0.06 -19.11 13.44
C CYS A 183 -0.93 -19.86 12.43
N ALA A 184 -0.81 -19.58 11.13
CA ALA A 184 -1.51 -20.33 10.10
C ALA A 184 -1.13 -21.81 10.06
N TYR A 185 0.13 -22.14 10.32
CA TYR A 185 0.58 -23.54 10.35
C TYR A 185 0.40 -24.24 11.70
N LEU A 186 0.57 -23.51 12.81
CA LEU A 186 0.59 -24.08 14.15
C LEU A 186 -0.78 -24.06 14.85
N LEU A 187 -1.55 -22.97 14.66
CA LEU A 187 -2.82 -22.80 15.37
C LEU A 187 -4.03 -23.18 14.50
N ALA A 188 -4.01 -22.91 13.19
CA ALA A 188 -5.17 -23.16 12.35
C ALA A 188 -5.64 -24.63 12.35
N PRO A 189 -4.77 -25.65 12.37
CA PRO A 189 -5.22 -27.05 12.45
C PRO A 189 -5.94 -27.43 13.75
N ALA A 190 -5.74 -26.64 14.84
CA ALA A 190 -6.33 -26.89 16.15
C ALA A 190 -7.59 -26.05 16.39
N MET A 191 -8.00 -25.20 15.46
CA MET A 191 -9.16 -24.31 15.57
C MET A 191 -10.30 -24.77 14.68
N SER A 192 -11.53 -24.64 15.17
CA SER A 192 -12.74 -24.90 14.38
C SER A 192 -12.84 -23.96 13.17
N GLU A 193 -12.45 -22.69 13.38
CA GLU A 193 -12.41 -21.66 12.35
C GLU A 193 -10.96 -21.21 12.13
N PRO A 194 -10.29 -21.66 11.05
CA PRO A 194 -8.89 -21.34 10.76
C PRO A 194 -8.57 -19.84 10.69
N ALA A 195 -9.56 -19.02 10.37
CA ALA A 195 -9.44 -17.57 10.30
C ALA A 195 -9.04 -16.95 11.65
N PHE A 196 -9.44 -17.51 12.78
CA PHE A 196 -9.03 -17.04 14.11
C PHE A 196 -7.52 -17.21 14.34
N ALA A 197 -6.90 -18.25 13.79
CA ALA A 197 -5.44 -18.40 13.88
C ALA A 197 -4.70 -17.22 13.26
N LEU A 198 -5.20 -16.69 12.13
CA LEU A 198 -4.62 -15.51 11.49
C LEU A 198 -4.85 -14.23 12.31
N ALA A 199 -6.02 -14.09 12.92
CA ALA A 199 -6.30 -12.96 13.83
C ALA A 199 -5.35 -12.98 15.04
N TRP A 200 -5.13 -14.14 15.65
CA TRP A 200 -4.11 -14.33 16.69
C TRP A 200 -2.70 -14.06 16.17
N GLY A 201 -2.41 -14.43 14.92
CA GLY A 201 -1.12 -14.09 14.26
C GLY A 201 -0.87 -12.59 14.16
N VAL A 202 -1.91 -11.79 13.91
CA VAL A 202 -1.84 -10.32 13.92
C VAL A 202 -1.57 -9.80 15.33
N PHE A 203 -2.31 -10.30 16.34
CA PHE A 203 -2.14 -9.89 17.73
C PHE A 203 -0.74 -10.22 18.26
N ILE A 204 -0.32 -11.48 18.14
CA ILE A 204 1.02 -11.95 18.55
C ILE A 204 2.10 -11.18 17.79
N GLY A 205 1.88 -10.97 16.49
CA GLY A 205 2.78 -10.16 15.65
C GLY A 205 3.01 -8.76 16.22
N GLY A 206 1.96 -8.10 16.71
CA GLY A 206 2.10 -6.80 17.38
C GLY A 206 2.98 -6.84 18.62
N ILE A 207 2.77 -7.84 19.48
CA ILE A 207 3.59 -8.04 20.69
C ILE A 207 5.05 -8.30 20.31
N VAL A 208 5.30 -9.18 19.34
CA VAL A 208 6.65 -9.54 18.87
C VAL A 208 7.35 -8.34 18.22
N GLN A 209 6.64 -7.55 17.42
CA GLN A 209 7.17 -6.33 16.81
C GLN A 209 7.66 -5.31 17.84
N LEU A 210 6.83 -5.04 18.86
CA LEU A 210 7.20 -4.14 19.94
C LEU A 210 8.34 -4.72 20.78
N GLY A 211 8.21 -5.99 21.22
CA GLY A 211 9.20 -6.70 22.01
C GLY A 211 10.57 -6.75 21.35
N PHE A 212 10.63 -6.89 20.03
CA PHE A 212 11.87 -6.87 19.26
C PHE A 212 12.60 -5.52 19.34
N GLN A 213 11.88 -4.40 19.43
CA GLN A 213 12.50 -3.08 19.47
C GLN A 213 12.96 -2.67 20.87
N LEU A 214 12.34 -3.20 21.96
CA LEU A 214 12.67 -2.82 23.34
C LEU A 214 14.16 -3.00 23.73
N PRO A 215 14.85 -4.11 23.39
CA PRO A 215 16.28 -4.26 23.70
C PRO A 215 17.16 -3.18 23.05
N PHE A 216 16.79 -2.71 21.87
CA PHE A 216 17.53 -1.66 21.18
C PHE A 216 17.31 -0.28 21.81
N LEU A 217 16.10 -0.01 22.31
CA LEU A 217 15.81 1.18 23.11
C LEU A 217 16.53 1.14 24.45
N PHE A 218 16.57 -0.02 25.10
CA PHE A 218 17.32 -0.22 26.35
C PHE A 218 18.80 0.08 26.15
N ARG A 219 19.43 -0.49 25.12
CA ARG A 219 20.84 -0.21 24.78
C ARG A 219 21.10 1.25 24.38
N ALA A 220 20.06 1.97 23.97
CA ALA A 220 20.15 3.39 23.67
C ALA A 220 19.92 4.28 24.90
N GLY A 221 19.60 3.71 26.06
CA GLY A 221 19.28 4.45 27.29
C GLY A 221 17.93 5.18 27.24
N LEU A 222 17.08 4.86 26.25
CA LEU A 222 15.79 5.51 26.01
C LEU A 222 14.58 4.59 26.29
N LEU A 223 14.81 3.43 26.89
CA LEU A 223 13.74 2.63 27.49
C LEU A 223 13.40 3.22 28.87
N VAL A 224 12.54 4.21 28.87
CA VAL A 224 12.14 4.96 30.06
C VAL A 224 10.76 4.52 30.54
N LYS A 225 10.48 4.67 31.84
CA LYS A 225 9.14 4.40 32.38
C LYS A 225 8.15 5.40 31.79
N PRO A 226 7.07 4.95 31.13
CA PRO A 226 6.05 5.84 30.58
C PRO A 226 5.42 6.68 31.68
N LYS A 227 5.25 7.98 31.41
CA LYS A 227 4.59 8.94 32.32
C LYS A 227 3.52 9.70 31.56
N TRP A 228 2.37 9.91 32.18
CA TRP A 228 1.34 10.77 31.60
C TRP A 228 1.84 12.21 31.56
N GLY A 229 1.85 12.81 30.36
CA GLY A 229 2.40 14.14 30.12
C GLY A 229 1.52 15.00 29.21
N TRP A 230 0.18 14.96 29.36
CA TRP A 230 -0.75 15.66 28.47
C TRP A 230 -0.49 17.18 28.33
N ARG A 231 0.04 17.80 29.40
CA ARG A 231 0.37 19.24 29.46
C ARG A 231 1.85 19.53 29.25
N ASP A 232 2.68 18.52 29.05
CA ASP A 232 4.09 18.70 28.74
C ASP A 232 4.26 19.49 27.43
N PRO A 233 5.12 20.53 27.37
CA PRO A 233 5.29 21.38 26.20
C PRO A 233 5.63 20.60 24.92
N GLY A 234 6.48 19.57 25.03
CA GLY A 234 6.84 18.70 23.90
C GLY A 234 5.65 17.88 23.40
N VAL A 235 4.85 17.29 24.31
CA VAL A 235 3.63 16.55 23.98
C VAL A 235 2.59 17.46 23.35
N VAL A 236 2.40 18.69 23.87
CA VAL A 236 1.51 19.69 23.29
C VAL A 236 1.94 20.04 21.88
N LYS A 237 3.26 20.24 21.65
CA LYS A 237 3.81 20.55 20.32
C LYS A 237 3.53 19.40 19.33
N VAL A 238 3.81 18.16 19.72
CA VAL A 238 3.50 16.97 18.90
C VAL A 238 2.00 16.91 18.56
N ARG A 239 1.13 17.07 19.55
CA ARG A 239 -0.33 17.04 19.36
C ARG A 239 -0.80 18.13 18.40
N THR A 240 -0.31 19.36 18.54
CA THR A 240 -0.67 20.50 17.68
C THR A 240 -0.26 20.26 16.23
N LEU A 241 0.90 19.66 16.00
CA LEU A 241 1.36 19.31 14.65
C LEU A 241 0.63 18.09 14.08
N MET A 242 0.23 17.14 14.94
CA MET A 242 -0.43 15.91 14.52
C MET A 242 -1.85 16.12 14.01
N ILE A 243 -2.62 17.02 14.61
CA ILE A 243 -4.04 17.23 14.23
C ILE A 243 -4.21 17.60 12.75
N PRO A 244 -3.51 18.60 12.18
CA PRO A 244 -3.59 18.89 10.75
C PRO A 244 -3.09 17.74 9.87
N ALA A 245 -2.04 17.03 10.31
CA ALA A 245 -1.48 15.90 9.58
C ALA A 245 -2.47 14.71 9.52
N LEU A 246 -3.26 14.49 10.59
CA LEU A 246 -4.32 13.49 10.62
C LEU A 246 -5.35 13.72 9.49
N PHE A 247 -5.80 14.95 9.30
CA PHE A 247 -6.74 15.28 8.22
C PHE A 247 -6.14 14.98 6.84
N GLY A 248 -4.87 15.34 6.62
CA GLY A 248 -4.20 15.07 5.34
C GLY A 248 -4.06 13.58 5.01
N VAL A 249 -3.74 12.76 6.01
CA VAL A 249 -3.59 11.30 5.85
C VAL A 249 -4.94 10.59 5.75
N SER A 250 -5.96 11.09 6.45
CA SER A 250 -7.30 10.47 6.53
C SER A 250 -7.98 10.36 5.16
N VAL A 251 -7.86 11.37 4.31
CA VAL A 251 -8.55 11.44 3.02
C VAL A 251 -8.32 10.18 2.18
N GLY A 252 -7.05 9.76 2.03
CA GLY A 252 -6.73 8.57 1.26
C GLY A 252 -7.13 7.26 1.93
N GLN A 253 -7.25 7.24 3.25
CA GLN A 253 -7.58 6.02 4.01
C GLN A 253 -9.09 5.79 4.15
N ILE A 254 -9.90 6.86 4.17
CA ILE A 254 -11.37 6.76 4.23
C ILE A 254 -11.91 6.00 3.02
N ASN A 255 -11.34 6.24 1.84
CA ASN A 255 -11.77 5.55 0.62
C ASN A 255 -11.70 4.02 0.73
N LEU A 256 -10.64 3.50 1.36
CA LEU A 256 -10.47 2.05 1.59
C LEU A 256 -11.56 1.44 2.50
N LEU A 257 -12.04 2.22 3.46
CA LEU A 257 -13.14 1.78 4.35
C LEU A 257 -14.49 1.84 3.64
N LEU A 258 -14.70 2.84 2.80
CA LEU A 258 -15.93 2.98 1.99
C LEU A 258 -16.04 1.86 0.96
N ASP A 259 -14.94 1.51 0.29
CA ASP A 259 -14.91 0.35 -0.61
C ASP A 259 -15.26 -0.94 0.14
N THR A 260 -14.79 -1.09 1.39
CA THR A 260 -15.11 -2.24 2.23
C THR A 260 -16.58 -2.26 2.66
N PHE A 261 -17.13 -1.09 3.00
CA PHE A 261 -18.55 -0.93 3.29
C PHE A 261 -19.41 -1.38 2.11
N ILE A 262 -19.13 -0.90 0.89
CA ILE A 262 -19.88 -1.31 -0.30
C ILE A 262 -19.68 -2.80 -0.59
N ALA A 263 -18.44 -3.31 -0.46
CA ALA A 263 -18.14 -4.71 -0.70
C ALA A 263 -18.88 -5.66 0.26
N SER A 264 -19.28 -5.21 1.45
CA SER A 264 -20.07 -6.00 2.39
C SER A 264 -21.49 -6.34 1.91
N PHE A 265 -22.02 -5.61 0.92
CA PHE A 265 -23.29 -5.89 0.26
C PHE A 265 -23.16 -6.83 -0.94
N LEU A 266 -21.94 -7.12 -1.36
CA LEU A 266 -21.68 -7.93 -2.55
C LEU A 266 -21.55 -9.42 -2.18
N VAL A 267 -21.46 -10.25 -3.22
CA VAL A 267 -21.32 -11.70 -3.06
C VAL A 267 -20.07 -12.07 -2.27
N THR A 268 -20.14 -13.20 -1.55
CA THR A 268 -19.01 -13.77 -0.80
C THR A 268 -17.81 -13.96 -1.72
N GLY A 269 -16.62 -13.61 -1.22
CA GLY A 269 -15.37 -13.60 -1.98
C GLY A 269 -14.98 -12.22 -2.52
N SER A 270 -15.92 -11.26 -2.57
CA SER A 270 -15.67 -9.93 -3.17
C SER A 270 -14.51 -9.18 -2.50
N ILE A 271 -14.43 -9.18 -1.17
CA ILE A 271 -13.34 -8.52 -0.43
C ILE A 271 -12.02 -9.23 -0.69
N SER A 272 -12.03 -10.56 -0.73
CA SER A 272 -10.84 -11.40 -0.95
C SER A 272 -10.31 -11.25 -2.38
N TRP A 273 -11.19 -11.28 -3.40
CA TRP A 273 -10.77 -11.09 -4.80
C TRP A 273 -10.15 -9.72 -5.02
N LEU A 274 -10.74 -8.67 -4.48
CA LEU A 274 -10.17 -7.32 -4.52
C LEU A 274 -8.82 -7.26 -3.79
N TYR A 275 -8.68 -7.91 -2.63
CA TYR A 275 -7.44 -7.94 -1.87
C TYR A 275 -6.29 -8.58 -2.65
N TYR A 276 -6.51 -9.80 -3.21
CA TYR A 276 -5.46 -10.50 -3.96
C TYR A 276 -5.06 -9.74 -5.22
N SER A 277 -6.01 -9.10 -5.88
CA SER A 277 -5.76 -8.29 -7.08
C SER A 277 -4.99 -7.02 -6.78
N ASP A 278 -5.40 -6.26 -5.75
CA ASP A 278 -4.72 -5.05 -5.30
C ASP A 278 -3.28 -5.37 -4.88
N ARG A 279 -3.07 -6.52 -4.24
CA ARG A 279 -1.76 -6.98 -3.82
C ARG A 279 -0.79 -7.14 -4.99
N LEU A 280 -1.24 -7.68 -6.12
CA LEU A 280 -0.42 -7.82 -7.33
C LEU A 280 -0.17 -6.46 -8.01
N LEU A 281 -1.15 -5.56 -7.98
CA LEU A 281 -1.01 -4.20 -8.49
C LEU A 281 0.06 -3.40 -7.73
N GLU A 282 0.15 -3.61 -6.40
CA GLU A 282 1.14 -2.91 -5.56
C GLU A 282 2.60 -3.23 -5.94
N PHE A 283 2.90 -4.37 -6.58
CA PHE A 283 4.28 -4.73 -6.95
C PHE A 283 4.89 -3.75 -7.95
N PRO A 284 4.35 -3.57 -9.18
CA PRO A 284 4.91 -2.63 -10.13
C PRO A 284 4.80 -1.18 -9.65
N LEU A 285 3.70 -0.82 -8.97
CA LEU A 285 3.53 0.51 -8.39
C LEU A 285 4.61 0.83 -7.36
N GLY A 286 4.89 -0.11 -6.47
CA GLY A 286 5.89 0.05 -5.41
C GLY A 286 7.32 0.02 -5.94
N LEU A 287 7.61 -0.85 -6.93
CA LEU A 287 8.95 -0.97 -7.49
C LEU A 287 9.32 0.23 -8.36
N PHE A 288 8.45 0.63 -9.27
CA PHE A 288 8.74 1.65 -10.28
C PHE A 288 8.21 3.03 -9.88
N GLY A 289 6.95 3.12 -9.45
CA GLY A 289 6.32 4.40 -9.11
C GLY A 289 7.01 5.12 -7.96
N ILE A 290 7.30 4.40 -6.87
CA ILE A 290 7.98 4.98 -5.71
C ILE A 290 9.45 5.29 -6.02
N ALA A 291 10.15 4.41 -6.77
CA ALA A 291 11.54 4.65 -7.13
C ALA A 291 11.71 5.95 -7.94
N ILE A 292 10.84 6.18 -8.93
CA ILE A 292 10.87 7.42 -9.73
C ILE A 292 10.50 8.63 -8.86
N ALA A 293 9.48 8.51 -8.01
CA ALA A 293 9.04 9.59 -7.13
C ALA A 293 10.14 10.06 -6.15
N THR A 294 10.94 9.13 -5.60
CA THR A 294 12.03 9.46 -4.67
C THR A 294 13.19 10.22 -5.33
N VAL A 295 13.42 9.99 -6.62
CA VAL A 295 14.45 10.68 -7.38
C VAL A 295 13.97 12.04 -7.90
N ILE A 296 12.71 12.11 -8.35
CA ILE A 296 12.21 13.29 -9.04
C ILE A 296 11.98 14.47 -8.08
N LEU A 297 11.45 14.24 -6.87
CA LEU A 297 11.10 15.33 -5.95
C LEU A 297 12.31 16.21 -5.55
N PRO A 298 13.46 15.66 -5.11
CA PRO A 298 14.64 16.48 -4.80
C PRO A 298 15.18 17.23 -6.03
N THR A 299 15.08 16.61 -7.20
CA THR A 299 15.55 17.21 -8.46
C THR A 299 14.70 18.41 -8.86
N LEU A 300 13.36 18.26 -8.81
CA LEU A 300 12.43 19.35 -9.10
C LEU A 300 12.55 20.49 -8.08
N SER A 301 12.77 20.18 -6.81
CA SER A 301 12.98 21.19 -5.77
C SER A 301 14.22 22.03 -6.04
N ARG A 302 15.33 21.39 -6.45
CA ARG A 302 16.56 22.10 -6.82
C ARG A 302 16.34 23.01 -8.05
N ASN A 303 15.66 22.53 -9.08
CA ASN A 303 15.35 23.33 -10.26
C ASN A 303 14.46 24.52 -9.92
N HIS A 304 13.48 24.34 -9.04
CA HIS A 304 12.61 25.42 -8.60
C HIS A 304 13.36 26.51 -7.85
N VAL A 305 14.22 26.13 -6.88
CA VAL A 305 15.06 27.09 -6.13
C VAL A 305 16.04 27.80 -7.06
N GLY A 306 16.61 27.08 -8.05
CA GLY A 306 17.51 27.64 -9.06
C GLY A 306 16.79 28.44 -10.17
N LYS A 307 15.46 28.55 -10.14
CA LYS A 307 14.64 29.19 -11.19
C LYS A 307 14.89 28.64 -12.60
N ASP A 308 15.26 27.35 -12.68
CA ASP A 308 15.52 26.63 -13.92
C ASP A 308 14.22 25.97 -14.42
N GLU A 309 13.40 26.73 -15.12
CA GLU A 309 12.12 26.27 -15.66
C GLU A 309 12.30 25.21 -16.77
N LEU A 310 13.34 25.35 -17.59
CA LEU A 310 13.64 24.38 -18.65
C LEU A 310 14.10 23.03 -18.07
N GLY A 311 14.98 23.07 -17.07
CA GLY A 311 15.40 21.87 -16.34
C GLY A 311 14.23 21.22 -15.58
N PHE A 312 13.34 22.02 -14.98
CA PHE A 312 12.14 21.53 -14.32
C PHE A 312 11.24 20.76 -15.30
N SER A 313 10.87 21.38 -16.42
CA SER A 313 10.03 20.75 -17.44
C SER A 313 10.71 19.53 -18.08
N GLY A 314 12.02 19.60 -18.34
CA GLY A 314 12.80 18.47 -18.86
C GLY A 314 12.86 17.27 -17.92
N ASN A 315 12.98 17.50 -16.61
CA ASN A 315 12.95 16.43 -15.60
C ASN A 315 11.55 15.84 -15.42
N MET A 316 10.49 16.65 -15.50
CA MET A 316 9.11 16.15 -15.54
C MET A 316 8.86 15.27 -16.77
N ASP A 317 9.31 15.70 -17.95
CA ASP A 317 9.24 14.91 -19.20
C ASP A 317 9.99 13.58 -19.06
N TRP A 318 11.18 13.61 -18.47
CA TRP A 318 11.94 12.38 -18.19
C TRP A 318 11.15 11.42 -17.29
N ALA A 319 10.59 11.93 -16.21
CA ALA A 319 9.82 11.11 -15.26
C ALA A 319 8.55 10.53 -15.91
N VAL A 320 7.82 11.32 -16.70
CA VAL A 320 6.65 10.84 -17.46
C VAL A 320 7.06 9.76 -18.48
N ARG A 321 8.19 9.92 -19.17
CA ARG A 321 8.72 8.89 -20.09
C ARG A 321 9.07 7.60 -19.35
N MET A 322 9.72 7.67 -18.18
CA MET A 322 10.09 6.50 -17.38
C MET A 322 8.87 5.77 -16.85
N VAL A 323 7.89 6.50 -16.31
CA VAL A 323 6.61 5.92 -15.86
C VAL A 323 5.87 5.27 -17.02
N SER A 324 5.82 5.91 -18.18
CA SER A 324 5.14 5.34 -19.36
C SER A 324 5.86 4.09 -19.89
N LEU A 325 7.20 4.12 -19.93
CA LEU A 325 8.01 2.98 -20.37
C LEU A 325 7.80 1.72 -19.53
N LEU A 326 7.64 1.89 -18.23
CA LEU A 326 7.49 0.77 -17.29
C LEU A 326 6.02 0.48 -17.00
N GLY A 327 5.20 1.51 -16.86
CA GLY A 327 3.80 1.40 -16.46
C GLY A 327 2.89 0.85 -17.56
N ILE A 328 3.07 1.27 -18.82
CA ILE A 328 2.21 0.81 -19.94
C ILE A 328 2.38 -0.71 -20.16
N PRO A 329 3.60 -1.26 -20.36
CA PRO A 329 3.76 -2.70 -20.53
C PRO A 329 3.43 -3.49 -19.26
N ALA A 330 3.68 -2.94 -18.07
CA ALA A 330 3.29 -3.60 -16.81
C ALA A 330 1.77 -3.68 -16.66
N ALA A 331 1.04 -2.62 -17.01
CA ALA A 331 -0.42 -2.59 -17.00
C ALA A 331 -0.99 -3.63 -17.99
N ALA A 332 -0.46 -3.65 -19.21
CA ALA A 332 -0.86 -4.63 -20.23
C ALA A 332 -0.51 -6.06 -19.79
N GLY A 333 0.71 -6.29 -19.27
CA GLY A 333 1.13 -7.59 -18.76
C GLY A 333 0.24 -8.09 -17.63
N LEU A 334 -0.05 -7.25 -16.62
CA LEU A 334 -0.95 -7.60 -15.52
C LEU A 334 -2.39 -7.85 -16.00
N GLY A 335 -2.88 -7.06 -16.95
CA GLY A 335 -4.22 -7.24 -17.49
C GLY A 335 -4.38 -8.53 -18.28
N PHE A 336 -3.49 -8.78 -19.25
CA PHE A 336 -3.61 -9.95 -20.14
C PHE A 336 -3.07 -11.24 -19.52
N LEU A 337 -2.22 -11.18 -18.49
CA LEU A 337 -1.73 -12.33 -17.73
C LEU A 337 -2.37 -12.46 -16.34
N ALA A 338 -3.49 -11.78 -16.09
CA ALA A 338 -4.13 -11.73 -14.77
C ALA A 338 -4.44 -13.12 -14.22
N GLU A 339 -5.17 -13.95 -14.97
CA GLU A 339 -5.53 -15.30 -14.57
C GLU A 339 -4.30 -16.24 -14.47
N PRO A 340 -3.37 -16.30 -15.45
CA PRO A 340 -2.13 -17.03 -15.31
C PRO A 340 -1.31 -16.67 -14.08
N ILE A 341 -1.14 -15.38 -13.79
CA ILE A 341 -0.38 -14.90 -12.62
C ILE A 341 -1.05 -15.34 -11.32
N LEU A 342 -2.34 -15.13 -11.18
CA LEU A 342 -3.11 -15.53 -9.98
C LEU A 342 -3.10 -17.04 -9.80
N SER A 343 -3.24 -17.79 -10.90
CA SER A 343 -3.19 -19.25 -10.89
C SER A 343 -1.82 -19.78 -10.45
N VAL A 344 -0.72 -19.23 -10.96
CA VAL A 344 0.64 -19.64 -10.58
C VAL A 344 0.93 -19.27 -9.12
N ILE A 345 0.52 -18.10 -8.67
CA ILE A 345 0.90 -17.60 -7.33
C ILE A 345 -0.01 -18.18 -6.24
N PHE A 346 -1.33 -18.20 -6.45
CA PHE A 346 -2.28 -18.47 -5.38
C PHE A 346 -3.08 -19.77 -5.52
N GLN A 347 -3.27 -20.33 -6.72
CA GLN A 347 -4.14 -21.50 -6.92
C GLN A 347 -3.57 -22.76 -6.25
N ARG A 348 -3.84 -22.88 -4.92
CA ARG A 348 -3.46 -24.03 -4.09
C ARG A 348 -4.44 -24.17 -2.92
N GLY A 349 -4.76 -25.43 -2.55
CA GLY A 349 -5.65 -25.70 -1.41
C GLY A 349 -7.04 -25.11 -1.63
N ALA A 350 -7.50 -24.27 -0.72
CA ALA A 350 -8.80 -23.62 -0.79
C ALA A 350 -8.93 -22.56 -1.90
N PHE A 351 -7.80 -22.06 -2.45
CA PHE A 351 -7.85 -21.10 -3.56
C PHE A 351 -8.02 -21.86 -4.89
N THR A 352 -9.26 -21.97 -5.32
CA THR A 352 -9.66 -22.76 -6.50
C THR A 352 -9.36 -22.04 -7.83
N ALA A 353 -9.55 -22.75 -8.95
CA ALA A 353 -9.49 -22.20 -10.30
C ALA A 353 -10.54 -21.08 -10.50
N GLU A 354 -11.74 -21.26 -9.95
CA GLU A 354 -12.81 -20.25 -10.01
C GLU A 354 -12.42 -18.99 -9.25
N THR A 355 -11.85 -19.13 -8.05
CA THR A 355 -11.31 -18.01 -7.26
C THR A 355 -10.23 -17.23 -8.04
N ALA A 356 -9.34 -17.93 -8.75
CA ALA A 356 -8.33 -17.31 -9.60
C ALA A 356 -8.95 -16.51 -10.74
N ARG A 357 -9.98 -17.08 -11.38
CA ARG A 357 -10.73 -16.42 -12.46
C ARG A 357 -11.46 -15.18 -11.95
N MET A 358 -12.20 -15.28 -10.83
CA MET A 358 -12.91 -14.14 -10.25
C MET A 358 -11.95 -13.02 -9.85
N ALA A 359 -10.84 -13.33 -9.17
CA ALA A 359 -9.82 -12.34 -8.84
C ALA A 359 -9.15 -11.74 -10.09
N SER A 360 -9.05 -12.47 -11.20
CA SER A 360 -8.45 -11.95 -12.44
C SER A 360 -9.25 -10.80 -13.03
N TYR A 361 -10.57 -10.81 -12.94
CA TYR A 361 -11.41 -9.73 -13.45
C TYR A 361 -11.16 -8.40 -12.71
N SER A 362 -11.03 -8.45 -11.39
CA SER A 362 -10.67 -7.24 -10.63
C SER A 362 -9.22 -6.80 -10.89
N LEU A 363 -8.29 -7.75 -11.12
CA LEU A 363 -6.91 -7.41 -11.50
C LEU A 363 -6.84 -6.73 -12.87
N MET A 364 -7.61 -7.20 -13.85
CA MET A 364 -7.73 -6.55 -15.17
C MET A 364 -8.23 -5.10 -15.02
N ALA A 365 -9.28 -4.90 -14.19
CA ALA A 365 -9.82 -3.58 -13.94
C ALA A 365 -8.82 -2.64 -13.24
N TYR A 366 -8.07 -3.14 -12.25
CA TYR A 366 -7.00 -2.38 -11.60
C TYR A 366 -5.81 -2.11 -12.51
N ALA A 367 -5.43 -3.06 -13.37
CA ALA A 367 -4.33 -2.91 -14.31
C ALA A 367 -4.54 -1.73 -15.27
N PHE A 368 -5.79 -1.47 -15.68
CA PHE A 368 -6.15 -0.28 -16.45
C PHE A 368 -5.75 1.02 -15.72
N GLY A 369 -5.88 1.07 -14.40
CA GLY A 369 -5.52 2.24 -13.59
C GLY A 369 -4.02 2.36 -13.27
N LEU A 370 -3.21 1.31 -13.47
CA LEU A 370 -1.81 1.26 -13.01
C LEU A 370 -0.98 2.44 -13.50
N LEU A 371 -1.05 2.75 -14.80
CA LEU A 371 -0.32 3.89 -15.35
C LEU A 371 -0.71 5.20 -14.64
N SER A 372 -2.00 5.38 -14.38
CA SER A 372 -2.52 6.57 -13.70
C SER A 372 -2.04 6.66 -12.25
N PHE A 373 -2.05 5.55 -11.52
CA PHE A 373 -1.47 5.49 -10.16
C PHE A 373 0.01 5.89 -10.16
N MET A 374 0.79 5.43 -11.15
CA MET A 374 2.19 5.78 -11.28
C MET A 374 2.38 7.25 -11.69
N LEU A 375 1.56 7.78 -12.60
CA LEU A 375 1.59 9.18 -13.02
C LEU A 375 1.30 10.13 -11.85
N VAL A 376 0.35 9.82 -10.99
CA VAL A 376 0.09 10.61 -9.77
C VAL A 376 1.36 10.75 -8.92
N LYS A 377 2.17 9.67 -8.79
CA LYS A 377 3.44 9.68 -8.03
C LYS A 377 4.51 10.57 -8.65
N VAL A 378 4.37 10.96 -9.89
CA VAL A 378 5.30 11.87 -10.61
C VAL A 378 4.73 13.29 -10.69
N LEU A 379 3.42 13.44 -10.95
CA LEU A 379 2.80 14.74 -11.13
C LEU A 379 2.63 15.50 -9.80
N ALA A 380 2.29 14.82 -8.71
CA ALA A 380 2.14 15.45 -7.40
C ALA A 380 3.45 16.09 -6.88
N PRO A 381 4.65 15.48 -7.01
CA PRO A 381 5.93 16.15 -6.76
C PRO A 381 6.13 17.46 -7.52
N GLY A 382 5.54 17.62 -8.71
CA GLY A 382 5.57 18.89 -9.46
C GLY A 382 4.95 20.07 -8.68
N TYR A 383 3.98 19.81 -7.81
CA TYR A 383 3.42 20.79 -6.89
C TYR A 383 4.23 20.88 -5.59
N TYR A 384 4.57 19.75 -4.97
CA TYR A 384 5.27 19.72 -3.68
C TYR A 384 6.63 20.39 -3.74
N SER A 385 7.36 20.23 -4.85
CA SER A 385 8.65 20.90 -5.09
C SER A 385 8.56 22.42 -5.11
N ARG A 386 7.36 22.96 -5.34
CA ARG A 386 7.02 24.39 -5.33
C ARG A 386 6.32 24.83 -4.05
N GLN A 387 6.30 23.98 -3.01
CA GLN A 387 5.63 24.18 -1.75
C GLN A 387 4.09 24.30 -1.84
N ASP A 388 3.49 23.96 -2.99
CA ASP A 388 2.04 23.88 -3.15
C ASP A 388 1.54 22.48 -2.73
N THR A 389 1.24 22.34 -1.45
CA THR A 389 0.63 21.12 -0.89
C THR A 389 -0.90 21.16 -0.97
N LYS A 390 -1.48 22.36 -1.11
CA LYS A 390 -2.94 22.53 -1.06
C LYS A 390 -3.63 22.02 -2.31
N THR A 391 -3.06 22.27 -3.49
CA THR A 391 -3.67 21.87 -4.77
C THR A 391 -3.79 20.36 -4.92
N PRO A 392 -2.73 19.54 -4.70
CA PRO A 392 -2.86 18.08 -4.76
C PRO A 392 -3.86 17.52 -3.74
N VAL A 393 -3.93 18.10 -2.52
CA VAL A 393 -4.90 17.67 -1.50
C VAL A 393 -6.34 17.98 -1.94
N LYS A 394 -6.61 19.17 -2.48
CA LYS A 394 -7.94 19.51 -3.03
C LYS A 394 -8.34 18.56 -4.16
N ILE A 395 -7.43 18.30 -5.11
CA ILE A 395 -7.66 17.36 -6.20
C ILE A 395 -7.94 15.96 -5.63
N GLY A 396 -7.18 15.50 -4.63
CA GLY A 396 -7.40 14.23 -3.96
C GLY A 396 -8.79 14.11 -3.34
N ILE A 397 -9.30 15.17 -2.68
CA ILE A 397 -10.66 15.21 -2.12
C ILE A 397 -11.71 15.09 -3.21
N TRP A 398 -11.58 15.83 -4.32
CA TRP A 398 -12.49 15.72 -5.46
C TRP A 398 -12.47 14.33 -6.08
N CYS A 399 -11.28 13.73 -6.24
CA CYS A 399 -11.15 12.38 -6.77
C CYS A 399 -11.74 11.32 -5.82
N MET A 400 -11.65 11.53 -4.50
CA MET A 400 -12.31 10.67 -3.52
C MET A 400 -13.83 10.75 -3.64
N ALA A 401 -14.40 11.96 -3.77
CA ALA A 401 -15.83 12.12 -3.99
C ALA A 401 -16.28 11.49 -5.32
N ALA A 402 -15.49 11.67 -6.38
CA ALA A 402 -15.73 11.02 -7.67
C ALA A 402 -15.64 9.50 -7.58
N ASN A 403 -14.68 8.94 -6.81
CA ASN A 403 -14.58 7.51 -6.57
C ASN A 403 -15.84 6.95 -5.89
N MET A 404 -16.36 7.64 -4.88
CA MET A 404 -17.62 7.25 -4.23
C MET A 404 -18.78 7.21 -5.22
N LEU A 405 -18.88 8.22 -6.09
CA LEU A 405 -19.90 8.25 -7.14
C LEU A 405 -19.71 7.11 -8.14
N PHE A 406 -18.48 6.87 -8.59
CA PHE A 406 -18.15 5.76 -9.50
C PHE A 406 -18.43 4.40 -8.85
N ASN A 407 -18.15 4.23 -7.57
CA ASN A 407 -18.49 3.01 -6.84
C ASN A 407 -19.99 2.74 -6.89
N LEU A 408 -20.84 3.74 -6.65
CA LEU A 408 -22.29 3.58 -6.73
C LEU A 408 -22.76 3.26 -8.17
N ILE A 409 -22.15 3.87 -9.16
CA ILE A 409 -22.52 3.65 -10.58
C ILE A 409 -22.10 2.26 -11.03
N PHE A 410 -20.88 1.81 -10.71
CA PHE A 410 -20.31 0.60 -11.26
C PHE A 410 -20.48 -0.64 -10.35
N ALA A 411 -20.64 -0.49 -9.03
CA ALA A 411 -20.86 -1.64 -8.16
C ALA A 411 -22.23 -2.30 -8.41
N ILE A 412 -23.25 -1.53 -8.77
CA ILE A 412 -24.59 -2.08 -9.05
C ILE A 412 -24.55 -3.07 -10.24
N PRO A 413 -24.05 -2.72 -11.45
CA PRO A 413 -24.03 -3.63 -12.60
C PRO A 413 -22.88 -4.65 -12.59
N TYR A 414 -21.71 -4.32 -11.96
CA TYR A 414 -20.49 -5.12 -12.07
C TYR A 414 -19.99 -5.68 -10.73
N GLY A 415 -20.70 -5.45 -9.63
CA GLY A 415 -20.31 -5.94 -8.31
C GLY A 415 -18.91 -5.47 -7.90
N TYR A 416 -18.08 -6.39 -7.40
CA TYR A 416 -16.70 -6.11 -6.94
C TYR A 416 -15.77 -5.60 -8.07
N ILE A 417 -16.01 -6.02 -9.32
CA ILE A 417 -15.26 -5.52 -10.48
C ILE A 417 -15.52 -4.02 -10.64
N GLY A 418 -16.76 -3.59 -10.37
CA GLY A 418 -17.16 -2.18 -10.40
C GLY A 418 -16.35 -1.31 -9.43
N LEU A 419 -16.03 -1.82 -8.24
CA LEU A 419 -15.16 -1.12 -7.27
C LEU A 419 -13.73 -0.95 -7.82
N ALA A 420 -13.19 -1.97 -8.48
CA ALA A 420 -11.87 -1.91 -9.11
C ALA A 420 -11.85 -0.92 -10.29
N ILE A 421 -12.91 -0.90 -11.11
CA ILE A 421 -13.10 0.07 -12.20
C ILE A 421 -13.17 1.50 -11.64
N ALA A 422 -13.99 1.71 -10.62
CA ALA A 422 -14.17 3.02 -9.99
C ALA A 422 -12.84 3.58 -9.45
N THR A 423 -12.05 2.73 -8.78
CA THR A 423 -10.74 3.09 -8.26
C THR A 423 -9.76 3.46 -9.39
N SER A 424 -9.76 2.72 -10.49
CA SER A 424 -8.92 2.98 -11.67
C SER A 424 -9.33 4.28 -12.38
N LEU A 425 -10.63 4.54 -12.53
CA LEU A 425 -11.15 5.78 -13.10
C LEU A 425 -10.84 6.99 -12.21
N SER A 426 -10.98 6.85 -10.90
CA SER A 426 -10.62 7.89 -9.94
C SER A 426 -9.13 8.24 -10.00
N ALA A 427 -8.25 7.24 -10.11
CA ALA A 427 -6.82 7.45 -10.29
C ALA A 427 -6.51 8.17 -11.62
N THR A 428 -7.24 7.83 -12.69
CA THR A 428 -7.11 8.47 -13.99
C THR A 428 -7.58 9.93 -13.94
N LEU A 429 -8.68 10.20 -13.27
CA LEU A 429 -9.16 11.55 -13.02
C LEU A 429 -8.13 12.35 -12.20
N ASN A 430 -7.54 11.75 -11.17
CA ASN A 430 -6.52 12.39 -10.34
C ASN A 430 -5.27 12.77 -11.17
N ALA A 431 -4.74 11.83 -11.96
CA ALA A 431 -3.62 12.10 -12.85
C ALA A 431 -3.94 13.21 -13.86
N ALA A 432 -5.13 13.17 -14.46
CA ALA A 432 -5.59 14.17 -15.42
C ALA A 432 -5.71 15.57 -14.77
N LEU A 433 -6.35 15.67 -13.60
CA LEU A 433 -6.51 16.95 -12.91
C LEU A 433 -5.17 17.54 -12.44
N LEU A 434 -4.25 16.71 -11.94
CA LEU A 434 -2.89 17.14 -11.61
C LEU A 434 -2.17 17.66 -12.85
N TYR A 435 -2.23 16.96 -13.98
CA TYR A 435 -1.61 17.39 -15.22
C TYR A 435 -2.23 18.70 -15.75
N ILE A 436 -3.55 18.78 -15.81
CA ILE A 436 -4.28 19.99 -16.26
C ILE A 436 -3.91 21.19 -15.40
N GLY A 437 -3.81 21.01 -14.08
CA GLY A 437 -3.40 22.06 -13.16
C GLY A 437 -1.99 22.57 -13.43
N LEU A 438 -0.99 21.68 -13.62
CA LEU A 438 0.39 22.04 -13.98
C LEU A 438 0.45 22.74 -15.33
N SER A 439 -0.31 22.28 -16.31
CA SER A 439 -0.38 22.86 -17.65
C SER A 439 -1.01 24.26 -17.65
N ARG A 440 -2.13 24.44 -16.93
CA ARG A 440 -2.79 25.76 -16.78
C ARG A 440 -1.90 26.79 -16.08
N GLN A 441 -1.11 26.36 -15.12
CA GLN A 441 -0.12 27.20 -14.43
C GLN A 441 1.14 27.44 -15.28
N LYS A 442 1.21 26.90 -16.49
CA LYS A 442 2.37 26.96 -17.41
C LYS A 442 3.66 26.40 -16.79
N VAL A 443 3.53 25.53 -15.78
CA VAL A 443 4.67 24.90 -15.08
C VAL A 443 5.22 23.74 -15.86
N TYR A 444 4.32 22.94 -16.43
CA TYR A 444 4.69 21.75 -17.19
C TYR A 444 3.66 21.46 -18.28
N VAL A 445 4.16 21.28 -19.50
CA VAL A 445 3.39 20.80 -20.65
C VAL A 445 4.19 19.68 -21.28
N VAL A 446 3.55 18.54 -21.54
CA VAL A 446 4.19 17.37 -22.16
C VAL A 446 4.76 17.76 -23.53
N SER A 447 6.04 17.52 -23.75
CA SER A 447 6.70 17.83 -25.01
C SER A 447 6.26 16.88 -26.14
N ARG A 448 6.34 17.35 -27.38
CA ARG A 448 6.07 16.50 -28.58
C ARG A 448 7.00 15.29 -28.64
N LEU A 449 8.24 15.43 -28.15
CA LEU A 449 9.19 14.32 -28.05
C LEU A 449 8.71 13.25 -27.08
N THR A 450 8.15 13.66 -25.94
CA THR A 450 7.57 12.72 -24.95
C THR A 450 6.34 12.05 -25.51
N LEU A 451 5.45 12.76 -26.21
CA LEU A 451 4.30 12.15 -26.88
C LEU A 451 4.72 11.10 -27.92
N GLY A 452 5.72 11.43 -28.75
CA GLY A 452 6.28 10.49 -29.73
C GLY A 452 6.94 9.28 -29.06
N PHE A 453 7.58 9.47 -27.90
CA PHE A 453 8.14 8.38 -27.11
C PHE A 453 7.03 7.46 -26.56
N VAL A 454 5.98 8.04 -25.96
CA VAL A 454 4.84 7.28 -25.42
C VAL A 454 4.13 6.50 -26.53
N ALA A 455 3.92 7.09 -27.70
CA ALA A 455 3.34 6.39 -28.84
C ALA A 455 4.15 5.14 -29.24
N ARG A 456 5.49 5.25 -29.31
CA ARG A 456 6.37 4.10 -29.62
C ARG A 456 6.28 3.02 -28.54
N VAL A 457 6.20 3.40 -27.25
CA VAL A 457 6.00 2.47 -26.14
C VAL A 457 4.66 1.77 -26.28
N MET A 458 3.59 2.48 -26.63
CA MET A 458 2.26 1.90 -26.85
C MET A 458 2.27 0.89 -28.00
N PHE A 459 2.86 1.21 -29.16
CA PHE A 459 2.98 0.27 -30.28
C PHE A 459 3.80 -0.96 -29.91
N SER A 460 4.91 -0.80 -29.18
CA SER A 460 5.71 -1.92 -28.68
C SER A 460 4.93 -2.79 -27.70
N THR A 461 4.07 -2.17 -26.87
CA THR A 461 3.19 -2.87 -25.95
C THR A 461 2.09 -3.63 -26.71
N CYS A 462 1.53 -3.07 -27.77
CA CYS A 462 0.57 -3.80 -28.61
C CYS A 462 1.18 -5.07 -29.21
N ALA A 463 2.42 -4.99 -29.72
CA ALA A 463 3.14 -6.16 -30.22
C ALA A 463 3.40 -7.19 -29.09
N MET A 464 3.76 -6.73 -27.91
CA MET A 464 3.90 -7.56 -26.71
C MET A 464 2.59 -8.28 -26.36
N VAL A 465 1.46 -7.56 -26.36
CA VAL A 465 0.13 -8.13 -26.09
C VAL A 465 -0.23 -9.19 -27.14
N ALA A 466 0.04 -8.92 -28.42
CA ALA A 466 -0.20 -9.91 -29.47
C ALA A 466 0.61 -11.19 -29.25
N ALA A 467 1.87 -11.08 -28.81
CA ALA A 467 2.70 -12.24 -28.45
C ALA A 467 2.13 -13.00 -27.23
N ILE A 468 1.66 -12.28 -26.20
CA ILE A 468 1.01 -12.89 -25.03
C ILE A 468 -0.24 -13.67 -25.47
N LEU A 469 -1.12 -13.06 -26.24
CA LEU A 469 -2.36 -13.69 -26.73
C LEU A 469 -2.07 -14.90 -27.60
N TRP A 470 -1.03 -14.84 -28.45
CA TRP A 470 -0.60 -15.97 -29.26
C TRP A 470 -0.13 -17.16 -28.41
N MET A 471 0.65 -16.88 -27.37
CA MET A 471 1.13 -17.93 -26.43
C MET A 471 0.03 -18.54 -25.58
N GLN A 472 -1.06 -17.80 -25.35
CA GLN A 472 -2.19 -18.28 -24.55
C GLN A 472 -3.24 -19.04 -25.35
N GLN A 473 -3.15 -19.05 -26.69
CA GLN A 473 -4.13 -19.75 -27.53
C GLN A 473 -4.18 -21.24 -27.20
N GLY A 474 -5.35 -21.71 -26.80
CA GLY A 474 -5.59 -23.12 -26.47
C GLY A 474 -5.00 -23.61 -25.14
N VAL A 475 -4.48 -22.72 -24.30
CA VAL A 475 -3.92 -23.09 -22.99
C VAL A 475 -4.94 -22.76 -21.88
N ASP A 476 -5.48 -23.79 -21.23
CA ASP A 476 -6.21 -23.64 -19.98
C ASP A 476 -5.24 -23.63 -18.79
N PHE A 477 -4.82 -22.44 -18.37
CA PHE A 477 -3.88 -22.28 -17.26
C PHE A 477 -4.40 -22.85 -15.95
N THR A 478 -5.72 -22.83 -15.72
CA THR A 478 -6.30 -23.28 -14.45
C THR A 478 -6.25 -24.79 -14.30
N GLY A 479 -6.31 -25.53 -15.41
CA GLY A 479 -6.26 -27.00 -15.45
C GLY A 479 -4.84 -27.58 -15.42
N LEU A 480 -3.80 -26.78 -15.70
CA LEU A 480 -2.42 -27.26 -15.73
C LEU A 480 -1.86 -27.62 -14.34
N VAL A 481 -0.88 -28.55 -14.32
CA VAL A 481 -0.07 -28.81 -13.13
C VAL A 481 0.83 -27.62 -12.84
N LEU A 482 1.15 -27.36 -11.56
CA LEU A 482 1.90 -26.17 -11.12
C LEU A 482 3.22 -25.96 -11.89
N ARG A 483 3.97 -27.06 -12.16
CA ARG A 483 5.22 -26.99 -12.94
C ARG A 483 4.98 -26.41 -14.32
N ASP A 484 3.96 -26.90 -15.02
CA ASP A 484 3.66 -26.49 -16.39
C ASP A 484 3.09 -25.06 -16.42
N LYS A 485 2.31 -24.66 -15.41
CA LYS A 485 1.90 -23.28 -15.21
C LYS A 485 3.09 -22.32 -15.10
N ILE A 486 4.08 -22.68 -14.25
CA ILE A 486 5.28 -21.86 -14.04
C ILE A 486 6.09 -21.77 -15.33
N VAL A 487 6.32 -22.89 -16.01
CA VAL A 487 7.09 -22.91 -17.25
C VAL A 487 6.38 -22.09 -18.33
N SER A 488 5.10 -22.33 -18.56
CA SER A 488 4.31 -21.61 -19.58
C SER A 488 4.26 -20.10 -19.31
N LEU A 489 3.97 -19.69 -18.07
CA LEU A 489 3.96 -18.28 -17.69
C LEU A 489 5.33 -17.64 -17.86
N THR A 490 6.40 -18.32 -17.44
CA THR A 490 7.77 -17.81 -17.56
C THR A 490 8.16 -17.63 -19.03
N LEU A 491 7.89 -18.61 -19.89
CA LEU A 491 8.15 -18.52 -21.32
C LEU A 491 7.35 -17.38 -21.96
N THR A 492 6.07 -17.24 -21.60
CA THR A 492 5.22 -16.14 -22.09
C THR A 492 5.78 -14.78 -21.68
N ILE A 493 6.19 -14.62 -20.42
CA ILE A 493 6.79 -13.36 -19.95
C ILE A 493 8.11 -13.08 -20.66
N LEU A 494 8.99 -14.08 -20.82
CA LEU A 494 10.27 -13.90 -21.52
C LEU A 494 10.06 -13.50 -22.97
N LEU A 495 9.14 -14.14 -23.68
CA LEU A 495 8.79 -13.78 -25.05
C LEU A 495 8.19 -12.36 -25.11
N ALA A 496 7.28 -12.04 -24.21
CA ALA A 496 6.66 -10.71 -24.13
C ALA A 496 7.71 -9.61 -23.95
N VAL A 497 8.66 -9.81 -23.02
CA VAL A 497 9.77 -8.86 -22.77
C VAL A 497 10.70 -8.77 -23.97
N ALA A 498 11.01 -9.91 -24.62
CA ALA A 498 11.86 -9.92 -25.82
C ALA A 498 11.21 -9.18 -26.99
N VAL A 499 9.91 -9.41 -27.25
CA VAL A 499 9.15 -8.71 -28.28
C VAL A 499 9.07 -7.22 -27.98
N PHE A 500 8.72 -6.85 -26.75
CA PHE A 500 8.67 -5.45 -26.32
C PHE A 500 10.01 -4.74 -26.51
N GLY A 501 11.10 -5.36 -26.00
CA GLY A 501 12.45 -4.79 -26.11
C GLY A 501 12.94 -4.72 -27.56
N GLY A 502 12.67 -5.72 -28.38
CA GLY A 502 12.99 -5.75 -29.80
C GLY A 502 12.27 -4.66 -30.59
N CYS A 503 10.97 -4.45 -30.33
CA CYS A 503 10.20 -3.36 -30.94
C CYS A 503 10.71 -1.98 -30.50
N LEU A 504 11.01 -1.79 -29.22
CA LEU A 504 11.58 -0.53 -28.73
C LEU A 504 12.92 -0.23 -29.40
N PHE A 505 13.77 -1.25 -29.53
CA PHE A 505 15.06 -1.11 -30.22
C PHE A 505 14.88 -0.72 -31.70
N SER A 506 13.95 -1.36 -32.41
CA SER A 506 13.60 -1.06 -33.80
C SER A 506 13.06 0.36 -33.99
N PHE A 507 12.31 0.89 -33.00
CA PHE A 507 11.86 2.28 -32.97
C PHE A 507 12.95 3.29 -32.54
N GLY A 508 14.20 2.83 -32.37
CA GLY A 508 15.35 3.69 -32.05
C GLY A 508 15.42 4.14 -30.59
N ILE A 509 14.64 3.52 -29.68
CA ILE A 509 14.74 3.78 -28.25
C ILE A 509 15.95 2.99 -27.71
N ARG A 510 16.95 3.71 -27.22
CA ARG A 510 18.22 3.14 -26.72
C ARG A 510 18.42 3.54 -25.26
N VAL A 511 19.27 2.83 -24.55
CA VAL A 511 19.62 3.04 -23.13
C VAL A 511 20.05 4.49 -22.83
N ARG A 512 20.64 5.18 -23.80
CA ARG A 512 21.01 6.62 -23.68
C ARG A 512 19.82 7.54 -23.41
N HIS A 513 18.59 7.16 -23.84
CA HIS A 513 17.38 7.95 -23.63
C HIS A 513 16.83 7.85 -22.21
N PHE A 514 17.34 6.91 -21.41
CA PHE A 514 16.96 6.70 -20.01
C PHE A 514 17.77 7.56 -19.03
N LYS A 515 18.89 8.15 -19.51
CA LYS A 515 19.68 9.05 -18.67
C LYS A 515 18.94 10.38 -18.50
N SER A 516 18.76 10.80 -17.25
CA SER A 516 18.34 12.16 -16.94
C SER A 516 19.44 13.14 -17.38
N LYS A 517 19.06 14.29 -17.94
CA LYS A 517 20.02 15.38 -18.19
C LYS A 517 20.56 16.02 -16.90
N ALA A 518 20.08 15.58 -15.73
CA ALA A 518 20.48 16.10 -14.43
C ALA A 518 21.71 15.41 -13.80
N PHE A 519 22.35 14.46 -14.52
CA PHE A 519 23.62 13.83 -14.16
C PHE A 519 24.66 14.04 -15.24
#